data_157de3b287e9aaeb22a512d0f53aa58a
#
_entry.id   157de3b287e9aaeb22a512d0f53aa58a
#
_cell.length_a   1.000
_cell.length_b   1.000
_cell.length_c   1.000
_cell.angle_alpha   90.00
_cell.angle_beta   90.00
_cell.angle_gamma   90.00
#
_symmetry.space_group_name_H-M   'P 1'
#
loop_
_entity.id
_entity.type
_entity.pdbx_description
1 polymer ?
#
loop_
_entity_poly.entity_id
_entity_poly.type
_entity_poly.pdbx_seq_one_letter_code
_entity_poly.pdbx_strand_id
1 'polypeptide(L)'
;MKQAKRIVAMVLCLLALLALPAGAVMEKGEPNITAQTTMKEVRSNPGIKNSGFYTYSQDKDCPPGQALWEMATVEGYTNEYVAEGCAKGLNLVIENYNNGVQVTHSFYTDAEKAADRTKNNTGLFYFPAKAENAKFALILAGSGANESAELEEGACTAWQLHELGYAAFILRYRVWTDASDDAPLEDIGRAMQYIEEHAAEFGIQPEQYAIVGYSMGGHLTGLFGTESVGYKHYNVPKPAALLLGYPINDMTYIKPIYHVIQDIGAYGPKYYTRNLSDEITPDYPATYHWHGVNDTLLKELVYWRQGPQLEAALQANHVKHVYRVFNNAPHVCGIGTGTDAENWLVEATAFWEEQCA
;
A
#
# COMPACT_ATOMS: atom_id res chain seq x y z
N MET A 1 -39.15 24.95 12.55
CA MET A 1 -38.31 25.45 11.45
C MET A 1 -36.89 24.84 11.34
N LYS A 2 -36.24 24.42 12.44
CA LYS A 2 -34.89 23.80 12.37
C LYS A 2 -34.89 22.32 11.88
N GLN A 3 -35.95 21.56 12.08
CA GLN A 3 -36.09 20.17 11.62
C GLN A 3 -36.36 20.06 10.11
N ALA A 4 -37.13 21.00 9.53
CA ALA A 4 -37.43 20.99 8.12
C ALA A 4 -36.20 21.30 7.25
N LYS A 5 -35.22 22.07 7.77
CA LYS A 5 -33.96 22.37 7.03
C LYS A 5 -32.99 21.19 7.01
N ARG A 6 -33.07 20.28 8.00
CA ARG A 6 -32.20 19.05 8.00
C ARG A 6 -32.71 17.98 7.05
N ILE A 7 -34.02 17.87 6.87
CA ILE A 7 -34.61 16.91 5.91
C ILE A 7 -34.38 17.36 4.47
N VAL A 8 -34.41 18.66 4.19
CA VAL A 8 -34.12 19.19 2.84
C VAL A 8 -32.64 19.05 2.47
N ALA A 9 -31.72 19.17 3.44
CA ALA A 9 -30.30 18.93 3.19
C ALA A 9 -30.00 17.45 2.93
N MET A 10 -30.67 16.53 3.63
CA MET A 10 -30.50 15.07 3.41
C MET A 10 -31.08 14.60 2.07
N VAL A 11 -32.17 15.19 1.60
CA VAL A 11 -32.77 14.87 0.29
C VAL A 11 -31.97 15.49 -0.87
N LEU A 12 -31.28 16.61 -0.67
CA LEU A 12 -30.41 17.21 -1.68
C LEU A 12 -29.06 16.50 -1.82
N CYS A 13 -28.53 15.86 -0.76
CA CYS A 13 -27.36 14.97 -0.88
C CYS A 13 -27.67 13.65 -1.59
N LEU A 14 -28.89 13.13 -1.47
CA LEU A 14 -29.31 11.91 -2.19
C LEU A 14 -29.62 12.16 -3.70
N LEU A 15 -29.75 13.40 -4.13
CA LEU A 15 -30.00 13.76 -5.54
C LEU A 15 -28.75 14.17 -6.31
N ALA A 16 -27.61 14.33 -5.65
CA ALA A 16 -26.32 14.59 -6.33
C ALA A 16 -25.64 13.31 -6.84
N LEU A 17 -26.16 12.13 -6.53
CA LEU A 17 -25.61 10.83 -6.93
C LEU A 17 -26.12 10.28 -8.27
N LEU A 18 -26.90 11.05 -9.05
CA LEU A 18 -27.47 10.59 -10.32
C LEU A 18 -27.46 11.69 -11.38
N ALA A 19 -26.29 12.05 -11.89
CA ALA A 19 -26.18 12.70 -13.17
C ALA A 19 -25.04 12.12 -14.02
N LEU A 20 -25.03 10.79 -14.15
CA LEU A 20 -24.51 10.21 -15.39
C LEU A 20 -25.55 10.53 -16.47
N PRO A 21 -25.15 10.99 -17.66
CA PRO A 21 -26.08 11.16 -18.75
C PRO A 21 -26.80 9.84 -18.98
N ALA A 22 -28.11 9.85 -18.90
CA ALA A 22 -28.93 8.66 -19.15
C ALA A 22 -28.59 8.12 -20.55
N GLY A 23 -27.84 7.02 -20.61
CA GLY A 23 -27.51 6.34 -21.86
C GLY A 23 -26.07 5.87 -22.06
N ALA A 24 -25.09 6.26 -21.24
CA ALA A 24 -23.76 5.66 -21.36
C ALA A 24 -23.78 4.26 -20.72
N VAL A 25 -23.85 3.24 -21.53
CA VAL A 25 -23.63 1.85 -21.08
C VAL A 25 -22.18 1.79 -20.60
N MET A 26 -21.98 1.40 -19.33
CA MET A 26 -20.64 1.19 -18.77
C MET A 26 -19.95 0.10 -19.58
N GLU A 27 -18.82 0.43 -20.22
CA GLU A 27 -18.02 -0.54 -20.94
C GLU A 27 -17.32 -1.44 -19.94
N LYS A 28 -17.69 -2.72 -19.92
CA LYS A 28 -17.12 -3.71 -19.00
C LYS A 28 -15.82 -4.29 -19.55
N GLY A 29 -14.89 -4.60 -18.65
CA GLY A 29 -13.67 -5.33 -18.96
C GLY A 29 -13.85 -6.83 -18.72
N GLU A 30 -13.08 -7.65 -19.43
CA GLU A 30 -13.02 -9.09 -19.16
C GLU A 30 -11.92 -9.37 -18.14
N PRO A 31 -12.20 -10.07 -17.03
CA PRO A 31 -11.21 -10.41 -16.00
C PRO A 31 -10.39 -11.63 -16.44
N ASN A 32 -9.60 -11.46 -17.51
CA ASN A 32 -8.81 -12.51 -18.15
C ASN A 32 -7.31 -12.24 -18.17
N ILE A 33 -6.84 -11.35 -17.30
CA ILE A 33 -5.43 -11.05 -17.13
C ILE A 33 -4.70 -12.28 -16.58
N THR A 34 -3.55 -12.59 -17.17
CA THR A 34 -2.64 -13.66 -16.76
C THR A 34 -1.22 -13.11 -16.64
N ALA A 35 -0.29 -13.89 -16.10
CA ALA A 35 1.12 -13.52 -16.07
C ALA A 35 1.71 -13.20 -17.45
N GLN A 36 1.14 -13.77 -18.52
CA GLN A 36 1.58 -13.57 -19.90
C GLN A 36 0.93 -12.35 -20.59
N THR A 37 -0.03 -11.71 -19.95
CA THR A 37 -0.73 -10.53 -20.50
C THR A 37 0.23 -9.36 -20.55
N THR A 38 0.32 -8.71 -21.73
CA THR A 38 1.19 -7.54 -21.91
C THR A 38 0.62 -6.30 -21.22
N MET A 39 1.48 -5.36 -20.85
CA MET A 39 1.04 -4.10 -20.24
C MET A 39 0.14 -3.27 -21.15
N LYS A 40 0.30 -3.39 -22.47
CA LYS A 40 -0.61 -2.77 -23.42
C LYS A 40 -2.03 -3.34 -23.29
N GLU A 41 -2.15 -4.67 -23.18
CA GLU A 41 -3.45 -5.33 -22.99
C GLU A 41 -4.06 -4.98 -21.64
N VAL A 42 -3.25 -5.01 -20.55
CA VAL A 42 -3.68 -4.55 -19.22
C VAL A 42 -4.27 -3.15 -19.29
N ARG A 43 -3.49 -2.17 -19.80
CA ARG A 43 -3.91 -0.76 -19.87
C ARG A 43 -5.08 -0.51 -20.82
N SER A 44 -5.29 -1.35 -21.82
CA SER A 44 -6.42 -1.23 -22.75
C SER A 44 -7.68 -1.94 -22.27
N ASN A 45 -7.60 -2.77 -21.24
CA ASN A 45 -8.78 -3.40 -20.66
C ASN A 45 -9.72 -2.32 -20.09
N PRO A 46 -11.01 -2.28 -20.50
CA PRO A 46 -11.94 -1.24 -20.06
C PRO A 46 -12.08 -1.17 -18.53
N GLY A 47 -12.05 -2.30 -17.83
CA GLY A 47 -12.13 -2.36 -16.38
C GLY A 47 -10.95 -1.68 -15.70
N ILE A 48 -9.74 -1.84 -16.21
CA ILE A 48 -8.53 -1.15 -15.70
C ILE A 48 -8.56 0.33 -16.09
N LYS A 49 -8.71 0.61 -17.39
CA LYS A 49 -8.67 1.98 -17.91
C LYS A 49 -9.70 2.90 -17.25
N ASN A 50 -10.94 2.43 -17.10
CA ASN A 50 -12.04 3.24 -16.60
C ASN A 50 -12.15 3.23 -15.07
N SER A 51 -11.53 2.25 -14.37
CA SER A 51 -11.44 2.25 -12.91
C SER A 51 -10.48 3.31 -12.38
N GLY A 52 -9.55 3.78 -13.22
CA GLY A 52 -8.48 4.68 -12.82
C GLY A 52 -7.38 4.01 -12.00
N PHE A 53 -7.35 2.68 -11.94
CA PHE A 53 -6.28 1.96 -11.25
C PHE A 53 -4.92 2.27 -11.89
N TYR A 54 -3.95 2.55 -11.08
CA TYR A 54 -2.63 2.99 -11.54
C TYR A 54 -1.78 1.81 -12.04
N THR A 55 -1.28 1.93 -13.25
CA THR A 55 -0.45 0.92 -13.92
C THR A 55 0.82 1.52 -14.52
N TYR A 56 1.50 2.36 -13.75
CA TYR A 56 2.67 3.17 -14.15
C TYR A 56 2.41 4.23 -15.23
N SER A 57 3.02 5.39 -15.05
CA SER A 57 2.76 6.56 -15.90
C SER A 57 3.59 6.59 -17.19
N GLN A 58 4.73 5.90 -17.21
CA GLN A 58 5.71 5.99 -18.29
C GLN A 58 6.00 4.66 -18.95
N ASP A 59 5.94 4.65 -20.29
CA ASP A 59 6.24 3.45 -21.08
C ASP A 59 7.70 2.97 -20.95
N LYS A 60 8.63 3.85 -20.52
CA LYS A 60 10.03 3.46 -20.27
C LYS A 60 10.19 2.58 -19.03
N ASP A 61 9.35 2.82 -18.02
CA ASP A 61 9.37 2.07 -16.76
C ASP A 61 8.54 0.78 -16.87
N CYS A 62 7.59 0.77 -17.82
CA CYS A 62 6.70 -0.34 -18.09
C CYS A 62 6.35 -0.41 -19.58
N PRO A 63 7.24 -0.93 -20.43
CA PRO A 63 7.03 -0.99 -21.88
C PRO A 63 5.74 -1.69 -22.27
N PRO A 64 4.99 -1.17 -23.26
CA PRO A 64 3.70 -1.71 -23.64
C PRO A 64 3.70 -3.18 -24.07
N GLY A 65 4.80 -3.64 -24.65
CA GLY A 65 4.96 -5.02 -25.11
C GLY A 65 5.47 -5.99 -24.05
N GLN A 66 5.81 -5.50 -22.86
CA GLN A 66 6.32 -6.30 -21.77
C GLN A 66 5.16 -7.05 -21.09
N ALA A 67 5.31 -8.34 -20.85
CA ALA A 67 4.34 -9.14 -20.09
C ALA A 67 4.52 -8.90 -18.58
N LEU A 68 3.47 -9.19 -17.79
CA LEU A 68 3.50 -9.02 -16.33
C LEU A 68 4.65 -9.78 -15.68
N TRP A 69 4.93 -11.00 -16.12
CA TRP A 69 6.03 -11.79 -15.55
C TRP A 69 7.42 -11.19 -15.80
N GLU A 70 7.59 -10.39 -16.86
CA GLU A 70 8.84 -9.70 -17.17
C GLU A 70 9.05 -8.45 -16.32
N MET A 71 7.97 -7.85 -15.82
CA MET A 71 8.04 -6.66 -14.97
C MET A 71 8.53 -6.95 -13.57
N ALA A 72 8.17 -8.09 -13.06
CA ALA A 72 8.46 -8.50 -11.70
C ALA A 72 9.89 -9.05 -11.53
N THR A 73 10.85 -8.61 -12.33
CA THR A 73 12.24 -9.03 -12.23
C THR A 73 13.05 -8.04 -11.40
N VAL A 74 13.53 -8.49 -10.25
CA VAL A 74 14.57 -7.79 -9.49
C VAL A 74 15.84 -8.66 -9.51
N GLU A 75 16.94 -8.13 -10.05
CA GLU A 75 18.28 -8.72 -10.04
C GLU A 75 18.38 -10.19 -10.49
N GLY A 76 17.72 -10.54 -11.61
CA GLY A 76 17.79 -11.90 -12.18
C GLY A 76 16.81 -12.90 -11.52
N TYR A 77 15.99 -12.47 -10.60
CA TYR A 77 14.89 -13.25 -10.10
C TYR A 77 13.68 -13.07 -11.04
N THR A 78 13.40 -14.11 -11.81
CA THR A 78 12.22 -14.14 -12.68
C THR A 78 11.00 -14.38 -11.81
N ASN A 79 10.16 -13.37 -11.69
CA ASN A 79 9.07 -13.39 -10.74
C ASN A 79 7.75 -13.79 -11.39
N GLU A 80 7.75 -14.95 -12.04
CA GLU A 80 6.53 -15.56 -12.59
C GLU A 80 5.42 -15.66 -11.52
N TYR A 81 5.81 -15.92 -10.29
CA TYR A 81 4.91 -16.05 -9.15
C TYR A 81 4.28 -14.72 -8.71
N VAL A 82 5.04 -13.63 -8.68
CA VAL A 82 4.47 -12.29 -8.40
C VAL A 82 3.52 -11.88 -9.52
N ALA A 83 3.85 -12.18 -10.76
CA ALA A 83 3.01 -11.90 -11.91
C ALA A 83 1.63 -12.57 -11.82
N GLU A 84 1.54 -13.79 -11.31
CA GLU A 84 0.25 -14.44 -11.05
C GLU A 84 -0.57 -13.71 -9.99
N GLY A 85 0.07 -13.29 -8.90
CA GLY A 85 -0.57 -12.48 -7.86
C GLY A 85 -1.05 -11.14 -8.40
N CYS A 86 -0.23 -10.46 -9.20
CA CYS A 86 -0.60 -9.22 -9.88
C CYS A 86 -1.81 -9.44 -10.82
N ALA A 87 -1.80 -10.50 -11.61
CA ALA A 87 -2.91 -10.83 -12.50
C ALA A 87 -4.23 -11.03 -11.75
N LYS A 88 -4.20 -11.74 -10.61
CA LYS A 88 -5.35 -11.91 -9.73
C LYS A 88 -5.85 -10.57 -9.17
N GLY A 89 -4.94 -9.71 -8.71
CA GLY A 89 -5.28 -8.37 -8.24
C GLY A 89 -5.91 -7.51 -9.33
N LEU A 90 -5.36 -7.52 -10.53
CA LEU A 90 -5.91 -6.78 -11.68
C LEU A 90 -7.28 -7.32 -12.11
N ASN A 91 -7.47 -8.62 -12.09
CA ASN A 91 -8.78 -9.22 -12.37
C ASN A 91 -9.82 -8.78 -11.32
N LEU A 92 -9.45 -8.72 -10.05
CA LEU A 92 -10.32 -8.20 -8.99
C LEU A 92 -10.65 -6.71 -9.19
N VAL A 93 -9.71 -5.89 -9.69
CA VAL A 93 -10.00 -4.49 -10.09
C VAL A 93 -11.07 -4.46 -11.18
N ILE A 94 -10.94 -5.31 -12.21
CA ILE A 94 -11.90 -5.38 -13.32
C ILE A 94 -13.28 -5.81 -12.82
N GLU A 95 -13.34 -6.83 -11.97
CA GLU A 95 -14.59 -7.33 -11.39
C GLU A 95 -15.27 -6.27 -10.53
N ASN A 96 -14.51 -5.58 -9.66
CA ASN A 96 -15.02 -4.49 -8.83
C ASN A 96 -15.59 -3.36 -9.70
N TYR A 97 -14.84 -2.90 -10.70
CA TYR A 97 -15.33 -1.90 -11.64
C TYR A 97 -16.60 -2.36 -12.34
N ASN A 98 -16.64 -3.58 -12.88
CA ASN A 98 -17.79 -4.16 -13.56
C ASN A 98 -19.05 -4.23 -12.68
N ASN A 99 -18.86 -4.35 -11.37
CA ASN A 99 -19.90 -4.37 -10.34
C ASN A 99 -20.28 -2.97 -9.83
N GLY A 100 -19.69 -1.90 -10.40
CA GLY A 100 -19.99 -0.53 -10.05
C GLY A 100 -19.27 -0.01 -8.81
N VAL A 101 -18.25 -0.71 -8.32
CA VAL A 101 -17.39 -0.23 -7.23
C VAL A 101 -16.53 0.92 -7.76
N GLN A 102 -16.52 2.04 -7.05
CA GLN A 102 -15.54 3.09 -7.27
C GLN A 102 -14.19 2.61 -6.74
N VAL A 103 -13.30 2.19 -7.64
CA VAL A 103 -11.98 1.63 -7.27
C VAL A 103 -11.01 2.74 -6.82
N THR A 104 -11.02 3.88 -7.51
CA THR A 104 -10.04 4.95 -7.28
C THR A 104 -10.67 6.13 -6.54
N HIS A 105 -10.01 6.57 -5.48
CA HIS A 105 -10.42 7.70 -4.64
C HIS A 105 -9.29 8.72 -4.54
N SER A 106 -9.66 10.01 -4.44
CA SER A 106 -8.77 11.10 -4.13
C SER A 106 -9.02 11.55 -2.70
N PHE A 107 -7.99 11.52 -1.87
CA PHE A 107 -8.06 11.96 -0.48
C PHE A 107 -7.58 13.41 -0.27
N TYR A 108 -7.07 14.05 -1.31
CA TYR A 108 -6.83 15.50 -1.35
C TYR A 108 -7.89 16.20 -2.18
N THR A 109 -8.31 17.35 -1.71
CA THR A 109 -9.23 18.24 -2.42
C THR A 109 -8.56 18.91 -3.63
N ASP A 110 -9.34 19.41 -4.59
CA ASP A 110 -8.83 20.15 -5.73
C ASP A 110 -8.09 21.43 -5.29
N ALA A 111 -8.50 22.07 -4.20
CA ALA A 111 -7.82 23.23 -3.65
C ALA A 111 -6.44 22.88 -3.07
N GLU A 112 -6.31 21.76 -2.37
CA GLU A 112 -5.03 21.27 -1.86
C GLU A 112 -4.08 20.89 -3.01
N LYS A 113 -4.59 20.23 -4.06
CA LYS A 113 -3.82 19.89 -5.27
C LYS A 113 -3.41 21.11 -6.08
N ALA A 114 -4.23 22.15 -6.09
CA ALA A 114 -3.89 23.41 -6.76
C ALA A 114 -2.80 24.19 -5.99
N ALA A 115 -2.80 24.09 -4.66
CA ALA A 115 -1.79 24.71 -3.80
C ALA A 115 -0.46 23.96 -3.82
N ASP A 116 -0.51 22.62 -3.91
CA ASP A 116 0.65 21.74 -4.01
C ASP A 116 0.43 20.69 -5.10
N ARG A 117 1.06 20.89 -6.25
CA ARG A 117 0.89 20.02 -7.42
C ARG A 117 1.44 18.61 -7.23
N THR A 118 2.35 18.38 -6.29
CA THR A 118 2.87 17.04 -6.00
C THR A 118 1.76 16.11 -5.52
N LYS A 119 0.72 16.66 -4.88
CA LYS A 119 -0.48 15.92 -4.45
C LYS A 119 -1.32 15.33 -5.59
N ASN A 120 -1.08 15.72 -6.85
CA ASN A 120 -1.70 15.07 -8.00
C ASN A 120 -1.15 13.65 -8.25
N ASN A 121 0.02 13.34 -7.70
CA ASN A 121 0.67 12.05 -7.85
C ASN A 121 0.30 11.06 -6.73
N THR A 122 -0.81 11.30 -6.03
CA THR A 122 -1.36 10.44 -4.99
C THR A 122 -2.65 9.78 -5.40
N GLY A 123 -3.03 8.69 -4.75
CA GLY A 123 -4.29 7.99 -4.99
C GLY A 123 -4.54 6.91 -3.94
N LEU A 124 -5.79 6.52 -3.81
CA LEU A 124 -6.21 5.43 -2.94
C LEU A 124 -7.05 4.46 -3.77
N PHE A 125 -6.67 3.19 -3.79
CA PHE A 125 -7.35 2.15 -4.56
C PHE A 125 -8.05 1.19 -3.62
N TYR A 126 -9.37 1.12 -3.71
CA TYR A 126 -10.23 0.36 -2.83
C TYR A 126 -10.57 -1.02 -3.35
N PHE A 127 -10.45 -2.01 -2.48
CA PHE A 127 -10.85 -3.40 -2.70
C PHE A 127 -11.82 -3.78 -1.58
N PRO A 128 -13.12 -3.91 -1.86
CA PRO A 128 -14.12 -4.24 -0.85
C PRO A 128 -13.89 -5.61 -0.24
N ALA A 129 -14.29 -5.78 1.00
CA ALA A 129 -14.38 -7.10 1.61
C ALA A 129 -15.58 -7.88 1.06
N LYS A 130 -15.60 -9.19 1.31
CA LYS A 130 -16.74 -10.06 0.96
C LYS A 130 -17.97 -9.86 1.87
N ALA A 131 -17.77 -9.24 3.02
CA ALA A 131 -18.81 -9.00 4.01
C ALA A 131 -18.82 -7.54 4.49
N GLU A 132 -19.98 -7.06 4.90
CA GLU A 132 -20.15 -5.76 5.54
C GLU A 132 -19.46 -5.69 6.91
N ASN A 133 -19.09 -4.47 7.31
CA ASN A 133 -18.44 -4.19 8.59
C ASN A 133 -17.15 -4.98 8.81
N ALA A 134 -16.40 -5.20 7.74
CA ALA A 134 -15.13 -5.91 7.78
C ALA A 134 -13.99 -5.03 8.32
N LYS A 135 -12.98 -5.66 8.91
CA LYS A 135 -11.71 -4.98 9.16
C LYS A 135 -11.02 -4.67 7.82
N PHE A 136 -10.12 -3.71 7.82
CA PHE A 136 -9.39 -3.33 6.62
C PHE A 136 -7.90 -3.20 6.87
N ALA A 137 -7.14 -3.30 5.80
CA ALA A 137 -5.73 -2.99 5.80
C ALA A 137 -5.40 -1.89 4.77
N LEU A 138 -4.54 -0.94 5.15
CA LEU A 138 -3.88 -0.02 4.25
C LEU A 138 -2.58 -0.65 3.76
N ILE A 139 -2.31 -0.62 2.44
CA ILE A 139 -1.13 -1.24 1.83
C ILE A 139 -0.22 -0.13 1.28
N LEU A 140 1.03 -0.14 1.74
CA LEU A 140 2.11 0.71 1.24
C LEU A 140 3.13 -0.16 0.54
N ALA A 141 3.11 -0.16 -0.78
CA ALA A 141 4.12 -0.84 -1.58
C ALA A 141 5.49 -0.19 -1.42
N GLY A 142 6.55 -0.94 -1.69
CA GLY A 142 7.90 -0.41 -1.78
C GLY A 142 8.00 0.64 -2.89
N SER A 143 9.00 1.49 -2.83
CA SER A 143 9.26 2.45 -3.88
C SER A 143 10.72 2.42 -4.32
N GLY A 144 10.90 2.44 -5.63
CA GLY A 144 12.17 2.73 -6.26
C GLY A 144 12.32 4.24 -6.49
N ALA A 145 13.14 4.60 -7.46
CA ALA A 145 13.45 5.99 -7.74
C ALA A 145 12.23 6.82 -8.18
N ASN A 146 11.37 6.30 -9.03
CA ASN A 146 10.34 7.09 -9.71
C ASN A 146 8.91 6.68 -9.40
N GLU A 147 8.69 5.44 -8.97
CA GLU A 147 7.38 4.82 -8.85
C GLU A 147 7.32 3.96 -7.59
N SER A 148 6.16 3.75 -7.06
CA SER A 148 5.88 2.74 -6.05
C SER A 148 5.29 1.48 -6.69
N ALA A 149 5.52 0.33 -6.05
CA ALA A 149 5.23 -1.00 -6.60
C ALA A 149 3.75 -1.40 -6.34
N GLU A 150 2.80 -0.51 -6.63
CA GLU A 150 1.37 -0.77 -6.39
C GLU A 150 0.89 -1.99 -7.18
N LEU A 151 1.51 -2.27 -8.32
CA LEU A 151 1.15 -3.42 -9.13
C LEU A 151 1.73 -4.72 -8.55
N GLU A 152 3.05 -4.74 -8.26
CA GLU A 152 3.75 -5.96 -7.86
C GLU A 152 3.48 -6.35 -6.41
N GLU A 153 3.45 -5.39 -5.51
CA GLU A 153 3.25 -5.62 -4.07
C GLU A 153 1.83 -5.27 -3.63
N GLY A 154 1.26 -4.20 -4.18
CA GLY A 154 -0.06 -3.72 -3.79
C GLY A 154 -1.20 -4.62 -4.27
N ALA A 155 -1.29 -4.87 -5.58
CA ALA A 155 -2.41 -5.59 -6.17
C ALA A 155 -2.50 -7.06 -5.70
N CYS A 156 -1.38 -7.77 -5.61
CA CYS A 156 -1.37 -9.15 -5.12
C CYS A 156 -1.77 -9.22 -3.64
N THR A 157 -1.31 -8.27 -2.83
CA THR A 157 -1.66 -8.18 -1.39
C THR A 157 -3.14 -7.86 -1.20
N ALA A 158 -3.67 -6.89 -1.94
CA ALA A 158 -5.10 -6.55 -1.89
C ALA A 158 -5.99 -7.72 -2.28
N TRP A 159 -5.60 -8.48 -3.32
CA TRP A 159 -6.30 -9.70 -3.70
C TRP A 159 -6.29 -10.73 -2.56
N GLN A 160 -5.12 -11.00 -1.96
CA GLN A 160 -5.04 -12.00 -0.89
C GLN A 160 -5.81 -11.58 0.36
N LEU A 161 -5.78 -10.30 0.74
CA LEU A 161 -6.59 -9.77 1.84
C LEU A 161 -8.09 -9.90 1.56
N HIS A 162 -8.53 -9.59 0.33
CA HIS A 162 -9.91 -9.82 -0.09
C HIS A 162 -10.31 -11.29 0.05
N GLU A 163 -9.46 -12.23 -0.40
CA GLU A 163 -9.72 -13.67 -0.24
C GLU A 163 -9.82 -14.09 1.23
N LEU A 164 -9.04 -13.48 2.11
CA LEU A 164 -9.09 -13.68 3.55
C LEU A 164 -10.27 -12.98 4.25
N GLY A 165 -11.07 -12.19 3.53
CA GLY A 165 -12.27 -11.54 4.04
C GLY A 165 -12.09 -10.10 4.54
N TYR A 166 -10.93 -9.49 4.32
CA TYR A 166 -10.66 -8.10 4.67
C TYR A 166 -10.93 -7.15 3.51
N ALA A 167 -11.29 -5.91 3.82
CA ALA A 167 -11.17 -4.83 2.86
C ALA A 167 -9.71 -4.39 2.77
N ALA A 168 -9.31 -3.89 1.60
CA ALA A 168 -7.96 -3.40 1.41
C ALA A 168 -7.94 -2.07 0.65
N PHE A 169 -6.98 -1.23 0.99
CA PHE A 169 -6.71 0.02 0.32
C PHE A 169 -5.24 0.05 -0.07
N ILE A 170 -4.92 0.24 -1.34
CA ILE A 170 -3.55 0.48 -1.78
C ILE A 170 -3.35 1.98 -1.82
N LEU A 171 -2.36 2.49 -1.10
CA LEU A 171 -2.00 3.89 -1.12
C LEU A 171 -0.88 4.14 -2.13
N ARG A 172 -1.16 4.96 -3.13
CA ARG A 172 -0.14 5.63 -3.92
C ARG A 172 0.25 6.91 -3.20
N TYR A 173 1.43 6.91 -2.62
CA TYR A 173 2.00 8.04 -1.88
C TYR A 173 3.04 8.77 -2.73
N ARG A 174 3.38 10.00 -2.36
CA ARG A 174 4.41 10.77 -3.05
C ARG A 174 5.77 10.11 -2.93
N VAL A 175 6.45 9.98 -4.07
CA VAL A 175 7.79 9.38 -4.20
C VAL A 175 8.72 10.34 -4.94
N TRP A 176 10.00 10.04 -5.03
CA TRP A 176 10.99 10.82 -5.75
C TRP A 176 11.07 12.28 -5.27
N THR A 177 11.12 13.24 -6.18
CA THR A 177 11.15 14.67 -5.88
C THR A 177 9.90 15.18 -5.17
N ASP A 178 8.79 14.44 -5.25
CA ASP A 178 7.53 14.78 -4.60
C ASP A 178 7.49 14.37 -3.13
N ALA A 179 8.43 13.50 -2.71
CA ALA A 179 8.51 12.97 -1.34
C ALA A 179 9.32 13.89 -0.38
N SER A 180 9.35 15.18 -0.62
CA SER A 180 10.08 16.12 0.23
C SER A 180 9.52 16.20 1.66
N ASP A 181 10.40 16.40 2.62
CA ASP A 181 10.05 16.51 4.05
C ASP A 181 9.22 15.31 4.56
N ASP A 182 8.08 15.54 5.18
CA ASP A 182 7.19 14.52 5.72
C ASP A 182 6.03 14.18 4.75
N ALA A 183 6.16 14.53 3.45
CA ALA A 183 5.08 14.39 2.47
C ALA A 183 4.50 12.96 2.37
N PRO A 184 5.28 11.86 2.35
CA PRO A 184 4.70 10.52 2.35
C PRO A 184 3.95 10.18 3.65
N LEU A 185 4.38 10.67 4.79
CA LEU A 185 3.64 10.49 6.05
C LEU A 185 2.36 11.32 6.10
N GLU A 186 2.38 12.53 5.51
CA GLU A 186 1.15 13.33 5.29
C GLU A 186 0.15 12.56 4.43
N ASP A 187 0.62 11.91 3.35
CA ASP A 187 -0.23 11.11 2.47
C ASP A 187 -0.90 9.95 3.21
N ILE A 188 -0.16 9.25 4.07
CA ILE A 188 -0.71 8.17 4.91
C ILE A 188 -1.76 8.73 5.86
N GLY A 189 -1.43 9.83 6.57
CA GLY A 189 -2.33 10.46 7.53
C GLY A 189 -3.63 10.94 6.86
N ARG A 190 -3.54 11.59 5.70
CA ARG A 190 -4.71 12.07 4.94
C ARG A 190 -5.55 10.93 4.37
N ALA A 191 -4.89 9.88 3.85
CA ALA A 191 -5.60 8.69 3.38
C ALA A 191 -6.36 8.00 4.50
N MET A 192 -5.75 7.85 5.68
CA MET A 192 -6.42 7.27 6.85
C MET A 192 -7.62 8.12 7.32
N GLN A 193 -7.47 9.43 7.43
CA GLN A 193 -8.58 10.34 7.74
C GLN A 193 -9.72 10.17 6.72
N TYR A 194 -9.40 10.12 5.43
CA TYR A 194 -10.39 9.91 4.38
C TYR A 194 -11.11 8.55 4.53
N ILE A 195 -10.40 7.47 4.80
CA ILE A 195 -10.98 6.14 5.02
C ILE A 195 -11.93 6.16 6.21
N GLU A 196 -11.55 6.78 7.32
CA GLU A 196 -12.38 6.90 8.53
C GLU A 196 -13.64 7.72 8.27
N GLU A 197 -13.51 8.87 7.59
CA GLU A 197 -14.64 9.74 7.24
C GLU A 197 -15.66 9.03 6.34
N HIS A 198 -15.23 8.07 5.53
CA HIS A 198 -16.05 7.33 4.56
C HIS A 198 -16.28 5.86 4.95
N ALA A 199 -15.96 5.47 6.19
CA ALA A 199 -16.02 4.07 6.63
C ALA A 199 -17.36 3.38 6.36
N ALA A 200 -18.47 4.10 6.56
CA ALA A 200 -19.80 3.60 6.28
C ALA A 200 -20.06 3.36 4.77
N GLU A 201 -19.47 4.18 3.89
CA GLU A 201 -19.58 4.04 2.43
C GLU A 201 -18.76 2.84 1.95
N PHE A 202 -17.61 2.59 2.59
CA PHE A 202 -16.76 1.45 2.33
C PHE A 202 -17.24 0.14 2.98
N GLY A 203 -18.27 0.19 3.84
CA GLY A 203 -18.77 -0.99 4.57
C GLY A 203 -17.73 -1.59 5.53
N ILE A 204 -16.85 -0.78 6.10
CA ILE A 204 -15.77 -1.20 6.99
C ILE A 204 -15.94 -0.68 8.40
N GLN A 205 -15.27 -1.35 9.36
CA GLN A 205 -15.06 -0.81 10.69
C GLN A 205 -13.75 0.00 10.72
N PRO A 206 -13.78 1.28 11.14
CA PRO A 206 -12.61 2.16 11.08
C PRO A 206 -11.54 1.85 12.13
N GLU A 207 -11.92 1.12 13.16
CA GLU A 207 -11.03 0.72 14.25
C GLU A 207 -10.38 -0.63 13.97
N GLN A 208 -9.31 -0.95 14.70
CA GLN A 208 -8.65 -2.26 14.64
C GLN A 208 -8.03 -2.59 13.24
N TYR A 209 -7.69 -1.59 12.46
CA TYR A 209 -7.06 -1.77 11.15
C TYR A 209 -5.59 -2.19 11.26
N ALA A 210 -5.07 -2.77 10.18
CA ALA A 210 -3.64 -3.01 10.00
C ALA A 210 -3.07 -2.14 8.89
N ILE A 211 -1.75 -1.96 8.90
CA ILE A 211 -1.02 -1.41 7.75
C ILE A 211 -0.03 -2.47 7.28
N VAL A 212 -0.09 -2.80 5.99
CA VAL A 212 0.88 -3.68 5.33
C VAL A 212 1.90 -2.81 4.61
N GLY A 213 3.18 -3.02 4.87
CA GLY A 213 4.23 -2.22 4.23
C GLY A 213 5.39 -3.05 3.73
N TYR A 214 5.92 -2.73 2.55
CA TYR A 214 7.03 -3.41 1.92
C TYR A 214 8.22 -2.48 1.70
N SER A 215 9.45 -2.96 1.93
CA SER A 215 10.66 -2.19 1.60
C SER A 215 10.62 -0.74 2.15
N MET A 216 10.66 0.27 1.29
CA MET A 216 10.46 1.68 1.65
C MET A 216 9.05 1.95 2.20
N GLY A 217 8.02 1.34 1.63
CA GLY A 217 6.66 1.39 2.20
C GLY A 217 6.59 0.78 3.60
N GLY A 218 7.41 -0.25 3.86
CA GLY A 218 7.59 -0.84 5.20
C GLY A 218 8.25 0.14 6.18
N HIS A 219 9.24 0.90 5.74
CA HIS A 219 9.85 1.99 6.52
C HIS A 219 8.82 3.06 6.90
N LEU A 220 8.07 3.55 5.91
CA LEU A 220 7.03 4.55 6.11
C LEU A 220 5.91 4.05 7.03
N THR A 221 5.48 2.79 6.85
CA THR A 221 4.52 2.11 7.73
C THR A 221 5.02 2.06 9.16
N GLY A 222 6.29 1.69 9.34
CA GLY A 222 6.91 1.68 10.66
C GLY A 222 6.98 3.05 11.31
N LEU A 223 7.38 4.09 10.59
CA LEU A 223 7.37 5.47 11.07
C LEU A 223 5.96 5.93 11.40
N PHE A 224 4.95 5.56 10.59
CA PHE A 224 3.55 5.89 10.87
C PHE A 224 3.02 5.21 12.14
N GLY A 225 3.60 4.09 12.56
CA GLY A 225 3.34 3.45 13.84
C GLY A 225 3.79 4.26 15.06
N THR A 226 4.60 5.31 14.90
CA THR A 226 5.09 6.13 16.01
C THR A 226 4.09 7.19 16.43
N GLU A 227 4.13 7.60 17.71
CA GLU A 227 3.31 8.71 18.19
C GLU A 227 3.80 10.07 17.67
N SER A 228 5.11 10.21 17.53
CA SER A 228 5.77 11.49 17.26
C SER A 228 5.52 12.03 15.84
N VAL A 229 5.51 11.13 14.84
CA VAL A 229 5.41 11.51 13.42
C VAL A 229 4.35 10.71 12.67
N GLY A 230 3.69 9.75 13.34
CA GLY A 230 2.73 8.83 12.74
C GLY A 230 1.29 9.07 13.20
N TYR A 231 0.59 7.99 13.54
CA TYR A 231 -0.85 7.96 13.75
C TYR A 231 -1.36 9.07 14.69
N LYS A 232 -0.67 9.33 15.79
CA LYS A 232 -1.07 10.34 16.77
C LYS A 232 -0.87 11.77 16.25
N HIS A 233 0.21 12.00 15.48
CA HIS A 233 0.46 13.30 14.84
C HIS A 233 -0.66 13.68 13.87
N TYR A 234 -1.19 12.71 13.13
CA TYR A 234 -2.28 12.90 12.18
C TYR A 234 -3.68 12.72 12.79
N ASN A 235 -3.76 12.50 14.11
CA ASN A 235 -5.01 12.34 14.84
C ASN A 235 -5.91 11.23 14.26
N VAL A 236 -5.31 10.08 13.95
CA VAL A 236 -6.00 8.85 13.56
C VAL A 236 -5.79 7.76 14.63
N PRO A 237 -6.66 6.74 14.73
CA PRO A 237 -6.49 5.64 15.66
C PRO A 237 -5.13 4.94 15.49
N LYS A 238 -4.60 4.40 16.58
CA LYS A 238 -3.41 3.56 16.52
C LYS A 238 -3.72 2.29 15.70
N PRO A 239 -2.87 1.89 14.73
CA PRO A 239 -3.01 0.61 14.06
C PRO A 239 -3.03 -0.54 15.07
N ALA A 240 -3.90 -1.53 14.90
CA ALA A 240 -3.90 -2.74 15.70
C ALA A 240 -2.63 -3.58 15.43
N ALA A 241 -2.17 -3.59 14.20
CA ALA A 241 -0.92 -4.25 13.81
C ALA A 241 -0.23 -3.57 12.62
N LEU A 242 1.10 -3.68 12.58
CA LEU A 242 1.93 -3.39 11.42
C LEU A 242 2.44 -4.72 10.85
N LEU A 243 2.24 -4.95 9.55
CA LEU A 243 2.60 -6.17 8.85
C LEU A 243 3.66 -5.84 7.80
N LEU A 244 4.94 -6.10 8.10
CA LEU A 244 6.07 -5.56 7.37
C LEU A 244 6.81 -6.66 6.60
N GLY A 245 6.80 -6.56 5.27
CA GLY A 245 7.62 -7.39 4.38
C GLY A 245 8.96 -6.71 4.08
N TYR A 246 10.08 -7.34 4.43
CA TYR A 246 11.44 -6.82 4.15
C TYR A 246 11.59 -5.30 4.33
N PRO A 247 11.11 -4.73 5.46
CA PRO A 247 11.12 -3.29 5.66
C PRO A 247 12.54 -2.74 5.73
N ILE A 248 12.74 -1.51 5.25
CA ILE A 248 13.96 -0.78 5.53
C ILE A 248 13.89 -0.24 6.96
N ASN A 249 14.86 -0.60 7.79
CA ASN A 249 15.00 -0.10 9.15
C ASN A 249 15.99 1.06 9.25
N ASP A 250 17.21 0.84 8.76
CA ASP A 250 18.32 1.78 8.86
C ASP A 250 18.55 2.50 7.52
N MET A 251 18.03 3.73 7.41
CA MET A 251 18.19 4.58 6.24
C MET A 251 19.60 5.18 6.13
N THR A 252 20.36 5.24 7.20
CA THR A 252 21.68 5.90 7.20
C THR A 252 22.70 5.14 6.35
N TYR A 253 22.51 3.83 6.19
CA TYR A 253 23.38 2.96 5.40
C TYR A 253 22.93 2.81 3.95
N ILE A 254 21.70 3.14 3.64
CA ILE A 254 21.18 3.13 2.26
C ILE A 254 21.75 4.30 1.46
N LYS A 255 21.97 5.43 2.11
CA LYS A 255 22.44 6.68 1.52
C LYS A 255 23.74 6.57 0.67
N PRO A 256 24.80 5.84 1.08
CA PRO A 256 26.03 5.77 0.31
C PRO A 256 25.97 4.86 -0.92
N ILE A 257 25.06 3.90 -0.92
CA ILE A 257 25.04 2.78 -1.90
C ILE A 257 24.13 3.11 -3.08
N TYR A 258 23.09 3.92 -2.86
CA TYR A 258 22.20 4.37 -3.91
C TYR A 258 22.51 5.79 -4.34
N HIS A 259 23.31 5.95 -5.40
CA HIS A 259 23.35 7.20 -6.17
C HIS A 259 21.94 7.65 -6.55
N VAL A 260 21.07 6.69 -6.81
CA VAL A 260 19.63 6.87 -7.04
C VAL A 260 18.96 7.53 -5.83
N ILE A 261 19.31 7.18 -4.60
CA ILE A 261 18.76 7.82 -3.40
C ILE A 261 19.40 9.21 -3.17
N GLN A 262 20.59 9.45 -3.62
CA GLN A 262 21.19 10.80 -3.64
C GLN A 262 20.48 11.71 -4.65
N ASP A 263 20.12 11.14 -5.81
CA ASP A 263 19.30 11.82 -6.80
C ASP A 263 17.83 11.92 -6.37
N ILE A 264 17.39 11.00 -5.51
CA ILE A 264 16.12 11.07 -4.78
C ILE A 264 16.18 12.17 -3.71
N GLY A 265 16.91 13.19 -3.81
CA GLY A 265 16.84 14.36 -2.91
C GLY A 265 15.49 14.54 -2.19
N ALA A 266 14.65 13.66 -2.55
CA ALA A 266 13.26 13.45 -2.34
C ALA A 266 12.87 13.16 -0.92
N TYR A 267 13.56 12.33 -0.24
CA TYR A 267 13.20 12.00 1.13
C TYR A 267 13.80 13.00 2.13
N GLY A 268 14.22 14.17 1.71
CA GLY A 268 14.76 15.22 2.56
C GLY A 268 15.81 14.77 3.60
N PRO A 269 16.52 15.67 4.24
CA PRO A 269 17.52 15.30 5.26
C PRO A 269 16.95 14.51 6.43
N LYS A 270 15.67 14.63 6.72
CA LYS A 270 15.01 13.97 7.85
C LYS A 270 14.92 12.44 7.70
N TYR A 271 14.65 11.93 6.49
CA TYR A 271 14.54 10.48 6.27
C TYR A 271 15.87 9.76 6.31
N TYR A 272 16.93 10.38 5.83
CA TYR A 272 18.28 9.81 5.84
C TYR A 272 18.89 9.66 7.23
N THR A 273 18.27 10.23 8.25
CA THR A 273 18.74 10.22 9.63
C THR A 273 17.82 9.46 10.57
N ARG A 274 16.65 8.98 10.08
CA ARG A 274 15.73 8.20 10.91
C ARG A 274 15.92 6.72 10.66
N ASN A 275 16.31 6.00 11.68
CA ASN A 275 16.22 4.57 11.73
C ASN A 275 14.92 4.21 12.41
N LEU A 276 14.17 3.27 11.86
CA LEU A 276 12.91 2.86 12.44
C LEU A 276 13.10 2.34 13.87
N SER A 277 14.16 1.56 14.11
CA SER A 277 14.51 1.05 15.45
C SER A 277 14.73 2.11 16.51
N ASP A 278 15.16 3.32 16.15
CA ASP A 278 15.41 4.41 17.08
C ASP A 278 14.11 5.11 17.54
N GLU A 279 13.01 4.90 16.80
CA GLU A 279 11.70 5.51 17.06
C GLU A 279 10.73 4.57 17.83
N ILE A 280 11.14 3.34 18.11
CA ILE A 280 10.30 2.35 18.80
C ILE A 280 10.15 2.72 20.28
N THR A 281 8.92 2.76 20.74
CA THR A 281 8.54 3.01 22.15
C THR A 281 7.69 1.86 22.69
N PRO A 282 7.46 1.75 24.02
CA PRO A 282 6.55 0.73 24.57
C PRO A 282 5.10 0.80 24.04
N ASP A 283 4.67 1.98 23.57
CA ASP A 283 3.33 2.16 23.00
C ASP A 283 3.25 1.92 21.48
N TYR A 284 4.33 1.42 20.89
CA TYR A 284 4.38 1.09 19.48
C TYR A 284 3.38 -0.03 19.12
N PRO A 285 2.74 -0.01 17.93
CA PRO A 285 1.81 -1.05 17.52
C PRO A 285 2.44 -2.43 17.49
N ALA A 286 1.64 -3.46 17.74
CA ALA A 286 2.07 -4.84 17.54
C ALA A 286 2.58 -5.03 16.11
N THR A 287 3.72 -5.71 15.94
CA THR A 287 4.43 -5.75 14.67
C THR A 287 4.78 -7.17 14.24
N TYR A 288 4.31 -7.57 13.07
CA TYR A 288 4.81 -8.74 12.35
C TYR A 288 5.79 -8.25 11.29
N HIS A 289 7.03 -8.76 11.27
CA HIS A 289 7.99 -8.39 10.24
C HIS A 289 8.85 -9.58 9.80
N TRP A 290 9.35 -9.51 8.57
CA TRP A 290 10.21 -10.54 8.03
C TRP A 290 11.22 -10.01 7.03
N HIS A 291 12.32 -10.79 6.84
CA HIS A 291 13.35 -10.56 5.84
C HIS A 291 13.76 -11.88 5.19
N GLY A 292 14.21 -11.82 3.94
CA GLY A 292 14.77 -12.95 3.21
C GLY A 292 16.29 -13.01 3.31
N VAL A 293 16.85 -14.21 3.53
CA VAL A 293 18.32 -14.43 3.46
C VAL A 293 18.86 -14.17 2.06
N ASN A 294 18.03 -14.46 1.05
CA ASN A 294 18.34 -14.23 -0.37
C ASN A 294 17.91 -12.85 -0.89
N ASP A 295 17.49 -11.97 0.00
CA ASP A 295 17.28 -10.57 -0.33
C ASP A 295 18.65 -9.91 -0.62
N THR A 296 19.03 -9.90 -1.90
CA THR A 296 20.33 -9.37 -2.32
C THR A 296 20.42 -7.87 -2.13
N LEU A 297 19.29 -7.17 -2.28
CA LEU A 297 19.24 -5.73 -2.11
C LEU A 297 19.56 -5.32 -0.66
N LEU A 298 18.85 -5.87 0.32
CA LEU A 298 19.11 -5.52 1.72
C LEU A 298 20.35 -6.20 2.28
N LYS A 299 20.77 -7.36 1.77
CA LYS A 299 22.01 -8.02 2.17
C LYS A 299 23.24 -7.21 1.80
N GLU A 300 23.28 -6.63 0.61
CA GLU A 300 24.31 -5.70 0.19
C GLU A 300 24.26 -4.38 0.96
N LEU A 301 23.07 -4.00 1.45
CA LEU A 301 22.81 -2.84 2.30
C LEU A 301 23.01 -3.11 3.80
N VAL A 302 23.79 -4.13 4.18
CA VAL A 302 24.11 -4.47 5.58
C VAL A 302 22.90 -5.08 6.32
N TYR A 303 22.50 -6.26 5.87
CA TYR A 303 21.38 -7.09 6.37
C TYR A 303 21.15 -7.06 7.89
N TRP A 304 22.19 -7.13 8.72
CA TRP A 304 22.05 -7.15 10.17
C TRP A 304 21.49 -5.86 10.78
N ARG A 305 21.54 -4.73 10.04
CA ARG A 305 20.97 -3.44 10.46
C ARG A 305 19.51 -3.28 10.09
N GLN A 306 18.99 -4.17 9.29
CA GLN A 306 17.59 -4.13 8.88
C GLN A 306 16.74 -4.98 9.86
N GLY A 307 16.46 -6.23 9.56
CA GLY A 307 15.62 -7.08 10.37
C GLY A 307 16.09 -7.30 11.81
N PRO A 308 17.33 -7.75 12.05
CA PRO A 308 17.81 -8.02 13.40
C PRO A 308 17.86 -6.79 14.32
N GLN A 309 18.15 -5.61 13.79
CA GLN A 309 18.15 -4.38 14.59
C GLN A 309 16.74 -3.93 14.95
N LEU A 310 15.78 -4.04 14.01
CA LEU A 310 14.37 -3.77 14.28
C LEU A 310 13.83 -4.74 15.34
N GLU A 311 14.11 -6.04 15.20
CA GLU A 311 13.77 -7.06 16.19
C GLU A 311 14.26 -6.72 17.58
N ALA A 312 15.55 -6.36 17.70
CA ALA A 312 16.15 -5.99 18.98
C ALA A 312 15.46 -4.77 19.62
N ALA A 313 15.07 -3.78 18.82
CA ALA A 313 14.36 -2.60 19.31
C ALA A 313 12.94 -2.92 19.80
N LEU A 314 12.18 -3.75 19.05
CA LEU A 314 10.86 -4.22 19.45
C LEU A 314 10.92 -5.00 20.76
N GLN A 315 11.92 -5.91 20.88
CA GLN A 315 12.14 -6.71 22.08
C GLN A 315 12.52 -5.83 23.29
N ALA A 316 13.43 -4.86 23.11
CA ALA A 316 13.88 -3.98 24.18
C ALA A 316 12.74 -3.09 24.73
N ASN A 317 11.77 -2.73 23.89
CA ASN A 317 10.60 -1.94 24.25
C ASN A 317 9.39 -2.78 24.64
N HIS A 318 9.51 -4.11 24.72
CA HIS A 318 8.43 -5.04 25.07
C HIS A 318 7.22 -4.95 24.14
N VAL A 319 7.42 -4.53 22.91
CA VAL A 319 6.37 -4.49 21.88
C VAL A 319 6.00 -5.93 21.51
N LYS A 320 4.72 -6.24 21.40
CA LYS A 320 4.27 -7.55 20.91
C LYS A 320 4.66 -7.69 19.43
N HIS A 321 5.43 -8.71 19.09
CA HIS A 321 5.95 -8.86 17.74
C HIS A 321 6.22 -10.30 17.34
N VAL A 322 6.32 -10.51 16.03
CA VAL A 322 6.80 -11.74 15.38
C VAL A 322 7.86 -11.34 14.36
N TYR A 323 9.01 -11.98 14.41
CA TYR A 323 10.05 -11.84 13.40
C TYR A 323 10.26 -13.18 12.67
N ARG A 324 10.20 -13.15 11.33
CA ARG A 324 10.49 -14.29 10.47
C ARG A 324 11.70 -14.00 9.58
N VAL A 325 12.48 -15.06 9.36
CA VAL A 325 13.59 -15.05 8.40
C VAL A 325 13.34 -16.19 7.41
N PHE A 326 13.17 -15.85 6.14
CA PHE A 326 12.94 -16.80 5.06
C PHE A 326 14.23 -17.05 4.27
N ASN A 327 14.49 -18.29 3.87
CA ASN A 327 15.75 -18.63 3.20
C ASN A 327 15.74 -18.32 1.71
N ASN A 328 14.58 -18.38 1.06
CA ASN A 328 14.45 -18.30 -0.40
C ASN A 328 13.66 -17.07 -0.87
N ALA A 329 13.15 -16.24 0.04
CA ALA A 329 12.39 -15.05 -0.31
C ALA A 329 13.35 -13.92 -0.75
N PRO A 330 13.25 -13.43 -2.00
CA PRO A 330 14.01 -12.27 -2.47
C PRO A 330 13.34 -10.97 -2.06
N HIS A 331 13.98 -9.83 -2.38
CA HIS A 331 13.33 -8.53 -2.30
C HIS A 331 12.20 -8.41 -3.33
N VAL A 332 11.16 -7.60 -3.05
CA VAL A 332 10.00 -7.37 -3.95
C VAL A 332 9.23 -8.65 -4.34
N CYS A 333 9.15 -9.62 -3.46
CA CYS A 333 8.35 -10.83 -3.73
C CYS A 333 6.88 -10.74 -3.23
N GLY A 334 6.44 -9.57 -2.74
CA GLY A 334 5.06 -9.31 -2.35
C GLY A 334 4.51 -10.35 -1.36
N ILE A 335 3.51 -11.12 -1.77
CA ILE A 335 2.92 -12.20 -0.93
C ILE A 335 3.77 -13.47 -0.85
N GLY A 336 4.96 -13.47 -1.44
CA GLY A 336 5.94 -14.55 -1.30
C GLY A 336 5.64 -15.83 -2.07
N THR A 337 4.71 -15.83 -3.01
CA THR A 337 4.29 -17.03 -3.77
C THR A 337 5.50 -17.72 -4.40
N GLY A 338 5.56 -19.05 -4.27
CA GLY A 338 6.66 -19.86 -4.80
C GLY A 338 7.96 -19.80 -3.99
N THR A 339 7.98 -19.08 -2.88
CA THR A 339 9.09 -19.03 -1.92
C THR A 339 8.70 -19.65 -0.60
N ASP A 340 9.62 -19.76 0.34
CA ASP A 340 9.32 -20.19 1.72
C ASP A 340 8.54 -19.12 2.53
N ALA A 341 8.36 -17.92 1.98
CA ALA A 341 7.50 -16.87 2.52
C ALA A 341 6.04 -16.93 2.02
N GLU A 342 5.63 -17.90 1.19
CA GLU A 342 4.30 -17.92 0.52
C GLU A 342 3.17 -17.82 1.53
N ASN A 343 3.09 -18.04 2.64
CA ASN A 343 1.95 -17.88 3.55
C ASN A 343 2.16 -16.81 4.63
N TRP A 344 3.17 -15.97 4.46
CA TRP A 344 3.49 -14.98 5.47
C TRP A 344 2.32 -14.04 5.80
N LEU A 345 1.55 -13.62 4.78
CA LEU A 345 0.42 -12.70 4.99
C LEU A 345 -0.74 -13.39 5.72
N VAL A 346 -0.96 -14.69 5.51
CA VAL A 346 -1.94 -15.49 6.26
C VAL A 346 -1.54 -15.56 7.74
N GLU A 347 -0.26 -15.82 8.03
CA GLU A 347 0.26 -15.83 9.39
C GLU A 347 0.18 -14.42 10.03
N ALA A 348 0.54 -13.38 9.27
CA ALA A 348 0.49 -12.01 9.74
C ALA A 348 -0.94 -11.51 10.01
N THR A 349 -1.93 -11.92 9.21
CA THR A 349 -3.33 -11.58 9.48
C THR A 349 -3.87 -12.33 10.71
N ALA A 350 -3.46 -13.57 10.94
CA ALA A 350 -3.78 -14.28 12.18
C ALA A 350 -3.18 -13.57 13.41
N PHE A 351 -1.92 -13.13 13.32
CA PHE A 351 -1.28 -12.31 14.35
C PHE A 351 -2.06 -11.00 14.58
N TRP A 352 -2.50 -10.32 13.52
CA TRP A 352 -3.32 -9.11 13.63
C TRP A 352 -4.65 -9.39 14.35
N GLU A 353 -5.36 -10.48 14.02
CA GLU A 353 -6.62 -10.86 14.70
C GLU A 353 -6.43 -11.05 16.20
N GLU A 354 -5.31 -11.63 16.64
CA GLU A 354 -4.98 -11.75 18.05
C GLU A 354 -4.84 -10.40 18.79
N GLN A 355 -4.55 -9.32 18.07
CA GLN A 355 -4.44 -7.97 18.65
C GLN A 355 -5.80 -7.28 18.77
N CYS A 356 -6.79 -7.80 18.06
CA CYS A 356 -8.15 -7.26 18.03
C CYS A 356 -9.10 -7.97 19.00
N ALA A 357 -8.68 -9.08 19.62
CA ALA A 357 -9.47 -9.95 20.47
C ALA A 357 -9.78 -9.37 21.88
#